data_fca9015fd63e42184b2472bed86c8ab2
#
_entry.id   fca9015fd63e42184b2472bed86c8ab2
#
_cell.length_a   1.000
_cell.length_b   1.000
_cell.length_c   1.000
_cell.angle_alpha   90.00
_cell.angle_beta   90.00
_cell.angle_gamma   90.00
#
_symmetry.space_group_name_H-M   'P 1'
#
loop_
_entity.id
_entity.type
_entity.pdbx_description
1 polymer ?
#
loop_
_entity_poly.entity_id
_entity_poly.type
_entity_poly.pdbx_seq_one_letter_code
_entity_poly.pdbx_strand_id
1 'polypeptide(L)'
;MMTPLSIDASLVRAWATQLNREHRDAPAGASLRRLRFTVVFILGVLLFLAGRAFAETNADAPSSRPDAVIDLATKEGVDLVKGQWRYSDTKITQVDFKAAGADKQPTGKSVKTYDFVPHAGGADFDDSNWERIEPATLDARRSTGRLCFNWYRINITIPPRVNDVDLAGTTAIFQTSLDDYAEIWVDGELARAPGQSGGSVIKGWNAANRLIINRSVQPGQKIQLAIFGINGPLSNPPTNYIWMREAKLEFYKDGIAPVAITPSEVNVEIIRKDPALDTIVPPNPKIFKLAEGFKFTEGPVWDRRGGYLLFSDPNSNTIYKYSPDGNGTLTVFREKSGYEGADITEYGQPGSNG
;
A
#
# COMPACT_ATOMS: atom_id res chain seq x y z
N MET A 1 -10.34 16.03 12.12
CA MET A 1 -10.56 17.40 11.59
C MET A 1 -9.34 17.74 10.76
N MET A 2 -9.42 17.55 9.45
CA MET A 2 -8.34 17.95 8.54
C MET A 2 -8.29 19.45 8.45
N THR A 3 -7.18 20.04 8.86
CA THR A 3 -6.89 21.45 8.54
C THR A 3 -6.69 21.55 7.03
N PRO A 4 -7.40 22.45 6.34
CA PRO A 4 -7.17 22.64 4.91
C PRO A 4 -5.76 23.17 4.69
N LEU A 5 -5.05 22.59 3.70
CA LEU A 5 -3.80 23.16 3.19
C LEU A 5 -4.06 24.63 2.85
N SER A 6 -3.53 25.54 3.64
CA SER A 6 -3.54 26.96 3.30
C SER A 6 -2.49 27.20 2.23
N ILE A 7 -2.94 27.34 0.99
CA ILE A 7 -2.08 27.88 -0.07
C ILE A 7 -1.74 29.31 0.33
N ASP A 8 -0.45 29.60 0.45
CA ASP A 8 0.01 30.94 0.80
C ASP A 8 -0.48 31.95 -0.24
N ALA A 9 -1.40 32.80 0.20
CA ALA A 9 -2.02 33.81 -0.65
C ALA A 9 -1.00 34.83 -1.20
N SER A 10 0.21 34.88 -0.66
CA SER A 10 1.31 35.72 -1.15
C SER A 10 1.91 35.17 -2.44
N LEU A 11 2.06 33.84 -2.54
CA LEU A 11 2.55 33.16 -3.74
C LEU A 11 1.55 33.29 -4.90
N VAL A 12 0.26 33.16 -4.61
CA VAL A 12 -0.79 33.33 -5.63
C VAL A 12 -0.83 34.78 -6.14
N ARG A 13 -0.65 35.78 -5.26
CA ARG A 13 -0.59 37.20 -5.67
C ARG A 13 0.67 37.54 -6.45
N ALA A 14 1.83 37.00 -6.07
CA ALA A 14 3.08 37.20 -6.82
C ALA A 14 2.95 36.65 -8.25
N TRP A 15 2.33 35.49 -8.38
CA TRP A 15 2.11 34.80 -9.68
C TRP A 15 1.10 35.56 -10.55
N ALA A 16 0.00 36.05 -9.97
CA ALA A 16 -0.98 36.85 -10.67
C ALA A 16 -0.39 38.21 -11.17
N THR A 17 0.53 38.78 -10.41
CA THR A 17 1.22 40.00 -10.78
C THR A 17 2.21 39.77 -11.93
N GLN A 18 2.88 38.62 -11.96
CA GLN A 18 3.79 38.26 -13.03
C GLN A 18 3.03 37.94 -14.34
N LEU A 19 1.91 37.25 -14.27
CA LEU A 19 1.02 37.02 -15.41
C LEU A 19 0.45 38.31 -16.00
N ASN A 20 0.11 39.28 -15.17
CA ASN A 20 -0.36 40.61 -15.64
C ASN A 20 0.73 41.47 -16.27
N ARG A 21 2.02 41.26 -15.91
CA ARG A 21 3.15 41.92 -16.61
C ARG A 21 3.39 41.30 -17.99
N GLU A 22 3.40 39.97 -18.09
CA GLU A 22 3.58 39.26 -19.37
C GLU A 22 2.43 39.51 -20.35
N HIS A 23 1.24 39.82 -19.85
CA HIS A 23 0.07 40.15 -20.69
C HIS A 23 0.10 41.57 -21.29
N ARG A 24 0.87 42.49 -20.71
CA ARG A 24 1.01 43.84 -21.23
C ARG A 24 2.00 43.97 -22.37
N ASP A 25 2.95 43.02 -22.45
CA ASP A 25 4.09 43.08 -23.39
C ASP A 25 3.95 42.12 -24.57
N ALA A 26 2.80 41.43 -24.73
CA ALA A 26 2.58 40.45 -25.79
C ALA A 26 1.91 41.06 -27.03
N PRO A 27 2.42 40.85 -28.23
CA PRO A 27 1.81 41.32 -29.46
C PRO A 27 0.43 40.71 -29.71
N ALA A 28 -0.48 41.50 -30.21
CA ALA A 28 -1.87 41.12 -30.49
C ALA A 28 -1.94 39.96 -31.49
N GLY A 29 -2.37 38.80 -31.00
CA GLY A 29 -2.53 37.53 -31.80
C GLY A 29 -2.02 36.29 -31.11
N ALA A 30 -1.19 36.37 -30.07
CA ALA A 30 -0.60 35.22 -29.40
C ALA A 30 -1.35 34.71 -28.16
N SER A 31 -2.40 35.45 -27.71
CA SER A 31 -2.97 35.28 -26.36
C SER A 31 -3.87 34.05 -26.21
N LEU A 32 -4.62 33.64 -27.23
CA LEU A 32 -5.59 32.54 -27.11
C LEU A 32 -4.97 31.14 -27.10
N ARG A 33 -3.83 30.95 -27.77
CA ARG A 33 -3.13 29.64 -27.73
C ARG A 33 -2.38 29.44 -26.43
N ARG A 34 -1.74 30.49 -25.87
CA ARG A 34 -1.03 30.37 -24.59
C ARG A 34 -1.98 30.19 -23.40
N LEU A 35 -3.13 30.86 -23.41
CA LEU A 35 -4.14 30.69 -22.36
C LEU A 35 -4.71 29.26 -22.32
N ARG A 36 -4.92 28.64 -23.49
CA ARG A 36 -5.34 27.23 -23.58
C ARG A 36 -4.28 26.25 -23.08
N PHE A 37 -3.01 26.49 -23.35
CA PHE A 37 -1.91 25.66 -22.86
C PHE A 37 -1.74 25.81 -21.34
N THR A 38 -1.85 27.01 -20.79
CA THR A 38 -1.69 27.27 -19.35
C THR A 38 -2.85 26.68 -18.54
N VAL A 39 -4.10 26.80 -19.02
CA VAL A 39 -5.27 26.20 -18.36
C VAL A 39 -5.24 24.68 -18.43
N VAL A 40 -4.84 24.09 -19.56
CA VAL A 40 -4.67 22.64 -19.70
C VAL A 40 -3.53 22.13 -18.83
N PHE A 41 -2.44 22.89 -18.68
CA PHE A 41 -1.33 22.50 -17.81
C PHE A 41 -1.69 22.58 -16.32
N ILE A 42 -2.44 23.63 -15.91
CA ILE A 42 -2.92 23.77 -14.52
C ILE A 42 -3.99 22.72 -14.19
N LEU A 43 -4.92 22.44 -15.10
CA LEU A 43 -5.87 21.32 -14.94
C LEU A 43 -5.14 19.97 -14.92
N GLY A 44 -4.13 19.77 -15.75
CA GLY A 44 -3.30 18.57 -15.76
C GLY A 44 -2.52 18.38 -14.46
N VAL A 45 -1.95 19.43 -13.89
CA VAL A 45 -1.23 19.38 -12.61
C VAL A 45 -2.20 19.19 -11.43
N LEU A 46 -3.40 19.79 -11.45
CA LEU A 46 -4.42 19.56 -10.43
C LEU A 46 -5.03 18.15 -10.50
N LEU A 47 -5.21 17.59 -11.70
CA LEU A 47 -5.62 16.20 -11.90
C LEU A 47 -4.49 15.22 -11.53
N PHE A 48 -3.22 15.59 -11.72
CA PHE A 48 -2.06 14.76 -11.29
C PHE A 48 -1.85 14.77 -9.77
N LEU A 49 -2.26 15.83 -9.07
CA LEU A 49 -2.18 15.93 -7.60
C LEU A 49 -3.38 15.25 -6.91
N ALA A 50 -4.51 15.08 -7.59
CA ALA A 50 -5.69 14.39 -7.06
C ALA A 50 -5.63 12.85 -7.23
N GLY A 51 -4.68 12.33 -8.01
CA GLY A 51 -4.59 10.91 -8.39
C GLY A 51 -3.47 10.10 -7.76
N ARG A 52 -2.71 10.64 -6.81
CA ARG A 52 -1.74 9.83 -6.06
C ARG A 52 -2.39 9.20 -4.85
N ALA A 53 -3.23 8.19 -5.06
CA ALA A 53 -3.36 7.11 -4.10
C ALA A 53 -2.04 6.33 -4.15
N PHE A 54 -1.16 6.56 -3.18
CA PHE A 54 0.06 5.78 -3.04
C PHE A 54 -0.35 4.34 -2.75
N ALA A 55 0.10 3.39 -3.56
CA ALA A 55 0.07 1.99 -3.20
C ALA A 55 0.98 1.84 -1.96
N GLU A 56 0.36 1.79 -0.80
CA GLU A 56 1.04 1.67 0.48
C GLU A 56 1.46 0.24 0.72
N THR A 57 2.51 0.06 1.44
CA THR A 57 3.28 -1.19 1.55
C THR A 57 2.67 -2.18 2.51
N ASN A 58 2.86 -3.46 2.26
CA ASN A 58 2.48 -4.57 3.13
C ASN A 58 3.08 -4.51 4.56
N ALA A 59 4.12 -3.69 4.77
CA ALA A 59 4.78 -3.57 6.07
C ALA A 59 3.90 -2.93 7.15
N ASP A 60 2.90 -2.13 6.73
CA ASP A 60 2.05 -1.36 7.63
C ASP A 60 0.62 -1.94 7.76
N ALA A 61 0.36 -3.11 7.18
CA ALA A 61 -0.94 -3.74 7.31
C ALA A 61 -1.18 -4.18 8.76
N PRO A 62 -2.33 -3.78 9.40
CA PRO A 62 -2.66 -4.22 10.74
C PRO A 62 -2.56 -5.74 10.89
N SER A 63 -1.99 -6.19 11.98
CA SER A 63 -1.89 -7.61 12.34
C SER A 63 -2.95 -8.03 13.37
N SER A 64 -3.71 -7.07 13.90
CA SER A 64 -4.83 -7.30 14.81
C SER A 64 -5.98 -8.03 14.11
N ARG A 65 -6.94 -8.51 14.90
CA ARG A 65 -8.18 -9.05 14.35
C ARG A 65 -8.97 -7.94 13.65
N PRO A 66 -9.41 -8.15 12.38
CA PRO A 66 -10.26 -7.17 11.70
C PRO A 66 -11.62 -7.00 12.42
N ASP A 67 -12.15 -5.78 12.41
CA ASP A 67 -13.49 -5.46 12.90
C ASP A 67 -14.57 -6.06 12.01
N ALA A 68 -14.32 -6.13 10.70
CA ALA A 68 -15.21 -6.76 9.74
C ALA A 68 -14.42 -7.46 8.64
N VAL A 69 -15.01 -8.51 8.09
CA VAL A 69 -14.45 -9.29 6.97
C VAL A 69 -15.53 -9.53 5.93
N ILE A 70 -15.17 -9.36 4.66
CA ILE A 70 -15.97 -9.81 3.51
C ILE A 70 -15.17 -10.88 2.80
N ASP A 71 -15.70 -12.09 2.72
CA ASP A 71 -15.07 -13.20 2.01
C ASP A 71 -15.50 -13.18 0.54
N LEU A 72 -14.60 -12.75 -0.34
CA LEU A 72 -14.84 -12.67 -1.79
C LEU A 72 -14.79 -14.04 -2.48
N ALA A 73 -14.50 -15.12 -1.75
CA ALA A 73 -14.63 -16.49 -2.24
C ALA A 73 -16.06 -17.04 -2.01
N THR A 74 -16.97 -16.24 -1.47
CA THR A 74 -18.36 -16.60 -1.27
C THR A 74 -19.30 -15.76 -2.13
N LYS A 75 -20.47 -16.32 -2.45
CA LYS A 75 -21.49 -15.58 -3.19
C LYS A 75 -21.98 -14.36 -2.40
N GLU A 76 -22.19 -14.53 -1.12
CA GLU A 76 -22.62 -13.48 -0.20
C GLU A 76 -21.64 -12.31 -0.18
N GLY A 77 -20.34 -12.60 -0.15
CA GLY A 77 -19.30 -11.59 -0.14
C GLY A 77 -19.25 -10.79 -1.42
N VAL A 78 -19.29 -11.45 -2.59
CA VAL A 78 -19.28 -10.73 -3.88
C VAL A 78 -20.57 -9.98 -4.14
N ASP A 79 -21.71 -10.49 -3.71
CA ASP A 79 -23.01 -9.78 -3.81
C ASP A 79 -22.98 -8.50 -2.94
N LEU A 80 -22.42 -8.58 -1.74
CA LEU A 80 -22.31 -7.45 -0.81
C LEU A 80 -21.48 -6.30 -1.40
N VAL A 81 -20.40 -6.61 -2.09
CA VAL A 81 -19.55 -5.62 -2.77
C VAL A 81 -20.00 -5.34 -4.20
N LYS A 82 -21.07 -5.94 -4.68
CA LYS A 82 -21.57 -5.85 -6.08
C LYS A 82 -20.50 -6.24 -7.08
N GLY A 83 -19.69 -7.23 -6.73
CA GLY A 83 -18.55 -7.67 -7.53
C GLY A 83 -18.89 -8.84 -8.45
N GLN A 84 -18.02 -9.09 -9.42
CA GLN A 84 -18.03 -10.28 -10.27
C GLN A 84 -16.61 -10.64 -10.61
N TRP A 85 -16.15 -11.81 -10.21
CA TRP A 85 -14.85 -12.31 -10.62
C TRP A 85 -14.77 -12.57 -12.10
N ARG A 86 -13.66 -12.13 -12.70
CA ARG A 86 -13.28 -12.35 -14.08
C ARG A 86 -11.92 -13.05 -14.11
N TYR A 87 -11.76 -13.91 -15.11
CA TYR A 87 -10.57 -14.72 -15.27
C TYR A 87 -10.10 -14.75 -16.71
N SER A 88 -8.80 -14.74 -16.92
CA SER A 88 -8.15 -15.02 -18.21
C SER A 88 -6.81 -15.68 -18.01
N ASP A 89 -6.55 -16.72 -18.81
CA ASP A 89 -5.19 -17.19 -19.03
C ASP A 89 -4.37 -16.13 -19.76
N THR A 90 -3.05 -16.20 -19.62
CA THR A 90 -2.13 -15.45 -20.46
C THR A 90 -1.55 -16.33 -21.55
N LYS A 91 -1.11 -15.69 -22.63
CA LYS A 91 -0.36 -16.32 -23.71
C LYS A 91 1.02 -15.72 -23.77
N ILE A 92 2.05 -16.57 -23.80
CA ILE A 92 3.42 -16.14 -24.06
C ILE A 92 3.56 -15.98 -25.56
N THR A 93 3.97 -14.81 -26.01
CA THR A 93 4.10 -14.44 -27.41
C THR A 93 5.53 -14.00 -27.72
N GLN A 94 6.03 -14.32 -28.91
CA GLN A 94 7.31 -13.80 -29.37
C GLN A 94 7.08 -12.39 -29.92
N VAL A 95 7.88 -11.43 -29.44
CA VAL A 95 7.79 -10.02 -29.83
C VAL A 95 9.14 -9.48 -30.27
N ASP A 96 9.12 -8.41 -31.08
CA ASP A 96 10.29 -7.60 -31.34
C ASP A 96 10.47 -6.59 -30.23
N PHE A 97 11.67 -6.54 -29.67
CA PHE A 97 12.06 -5.57 -28.64
C PHE A 97 13.44 -5.01 -28.93
N LYS A 98 13.83 -3.99 -28.23
CA LYS A 98 15.17 -3.40 -28.37
C LYS A 98 16.06 -3.82 -27.20
N ALA A 99 17.27 -4.24 -27.50
CA ALA A 99 18.30 -4.44 -26.49
C ALA A 99 18.64 -3.13 -25.77
N ALA A 100 19.27 -3.22 -24.62
CA ALA A 100 19.75 -2.05 -23.90
C ALA A 100 20.76 -1.27 -24.75
N GLY A 101 20.55 0.04 -24.89
CA GLY A 101 21.50 0.99 -25.47
C GLY A 101 22.52 1.48 -24.44
N ALA A 102 23.37 2.42 -24.85
CA ALA A 102 24.37 3.02 -23.97
C ALA A 102 23.74 3.80 -22.79
N ASP A 103 22.55 4.31 -22.97
CA ASP A 103 21.71 4.98 -21.97
C ASP A 103 20.97 4.02 -21.04
N LYS A 104 21.20 2.69 -21.17
CA LYS A 104 20.49 1.61 -20.46
C LYS A 104 19.00 1.54 -20.74
N GLN A 105 18.51 2.28 -21.73
CA GLN A 105 17.13 2.22 -22.22
C GLN A 105 17.03 1.24 -23.40
N PRO A 106 15.82 0.79 -23.79
CA PRO A 106 15.63 -0.12 -24.92
C PRO A 106 15.81 0.61 -26.27
N THR A 107 16.99 1.16 -26.50
CA THR A 107 17.36 1.95 -27.69
C THR A 107 18.36 1.22 -28.60
N GLY A 108 18.83 0.03 -28.21
CA GLY A 108 19.80 -0.76 -28.96
C GLY A 108 19.21 -1.49 -30.18
N LYS A 109 19.89 -2.57 -30.61
CA LYS A 109 19.45 -3.38 -31.73
C LYS A 109 18.13 -4.06 -31.44
N SER A 110 17.29 -4.23 -32.48
CA SER A 110 16.10 -5.09 -32.41
C SER A 110 16.50 -6.53 -32.13
N VAL A 111 15.82 -7.15 -31.18
CA VAL A 111 15.97 -8.56 -30.78
C VAL A 111 14.62 -9.21 -30.69
N LYS A 112 14.57 -10.52 -30.94
CA LYS A 112 13.38 -11.32 -30.63
C LYS A 112 13.42 -11.69 -29.16
N THR A 113 12.31 -11.47 -28.47
CA THR A 113 12.11 -11.85 -27.08
C THR A 113 10.69 -12.34 -26.85
N TYR A 114 10.33 -12.55 -25.62
CA TYR A 114 8.99 -13.01 -25.26
C TYR A 114 8.31 -12.00 -24.37
N ASP A 115 7.01 -11.91 -24.54
CA ASP A 115 6.10 -11.15 -23.72
C ASP A 115 4.87 -12.01 -23.41
N PHE A 116 4.03 -11.58 -22.50
CA PHE A 116 2.76 -12.22 -22.22
C PHE A 116 1.60 -11.28 -22.55
N VAL A 117 0.48 -11.85 -22.91
CA VAL A 117 -0.75 -11.10 -23.17
C VAL A 117 -1.94 -11.81 -22.50
N PRO A 118 -2.90 -11.05 -21.93
CA PRO A 118 -3.00 -9.60 -21.88
C PRO A 118 -2.19 -8.98 -20.71
N HIS A 119 -1.84 -7.69 -20.84
CA HIS A 119 -1.35 -6.84 -19.76
C HIS A 119 -2.55 -6.19 -19.06
N ALA A 120 -3.11 -6.83 -18.05
CA ALA A 120 -4.40 -6.47 -17.49
C ALA A 120 -4.36 -5.85 -16.09
N GLY A 121 -3.23 -5.25 -15.71
CA GLY A 121 -3.10 -4.54 -14.43
C GLY A 121 -3.85 -3.21 -14.41
N GLY A 122 -4.00 -2.52 -15.56
CA GLY A 122 -4.64 -1.21 -15.65
C GLY A 122 -6.10 -1.20 -15.17
N ALA A 123 -6.50 -0.11 -14.52
CA ALA A 123 -7.87 0.04 -14.01
C ALA A 123 -8.92 0.11 -15.13
N ASP A 124 -8.54 0.69 -16.27
CA ASP A 124 -9.36 0.87 -17.47
C ASP A 124 -9.33 -0.31 -18.44
N PHE A 125 -8.62 -1.39 -18.08
CA PHE A 125 -8.55 -2.58 -18.92
C PHE A 125 -9.94 -3.21 -19.08
N ASP A 126 -10.35 -3.45 -20.35
CA ASP A 126 -11.62 -4.08 -20.68
C ASP A 126 -11.54 -5.61 -20.52
N ASP A 127 -12.11 -6.10 -19.43
CA ASP A 127 -12.24 -7.52 -19.12
C ASP A 127 -13.65 -8.09 -19.43
N SER A 128 -14.47 -7.35 -20.16
CA SER A 128 -15.87 -7.71 -20.43
C SER A 128 -16.04 -9.08 -21.12
N ASN A 129 -15.06 -9.47 -21.92
CA ASN A 129 -15.02 -10.74 -22.67
C ASN A 129 -14.44 -11.91 -21.87
N TRP A 130 -13.97 -11.67 -20.64
CA TRP A 130 -13.34 -12.71 -19.84
C TRP A 130 -14.35 -13.69 -19.24
N GLU A 131 -13.88 -14.89 -18.93
CA GLU A 131 -14.65 -15.86 -18.17
C GLU A 131 -15.17 -15.23 -16.87
N ARG A 132 -16.48 -15.35 -16.64
CA ARG A 132 -17.07 -15.08 -15.33
C ARG A 132 -16.95 -16.33 -14.50
N ILE A 133 -16.32 -16.21 -13.35
CA ILE A 133 -16.17 -17.35 -12.44
C ILE A 133 -17.01 -17.14 -11.19
N GLU A 134 -17.62 -18.23 -10.76
CA GLU A 134 -18.35 -18.24 -9.49
C GLU A 134 -17.36 -18.17 -8.33
N PRO A 135 -17.63 -17.36 -7.29
CA PRO A 135 -16.74 -17.20 -6.15
C PRO A 135 -16.29 -18.51 -5.52
N ALA A 136 -17.22 -19.44 -5.33
CA ALA A 136 -16.95 -20.76 -4.75
C ALA A 136 -16.04 -21.65 -5.61
N THR A 137 -15.66 -21.20 -6.81
CA THR A 137 -14.75 -21.93 -7.73
C THR A 137 -13.42 -21.21 -7.91
N LEU A 138 -13.10 -20.23 -7.08
CA LEU A 138 -11.79 -19.57 -7.12
C LEU A 138 -10.65 -20.55 -6.84
N ASP A 139 -10.88 -21.59 -6.04
CA ASP A 139 -9.96 -22.66 -5.74
C ASP A 139 -9.87 -23.75 -6.83
N ALA A 140 -10.65 -23.64 -7.90
CA ALA A 140 -10.52 -24.53 -9.04
C ALA A 140 -9.16 -24.33 -9.72
N ARG A 141 -8.48 -25.44 -10.00
CA ARG A 141 -7.20 -25.43 -10.71
C ARG A 141 -7.36 -24.94 -12.13
N ARG A 142 -6.68 -23.86 -12.47
CA ARG A 142 -6.72 -23.19 -13.77
C ARG A 142 -5.31 -23.04 -14.31
N SER A 143 -5.19 -22.69 -15.59
CA SER A 143 -3.89 -22.59 -16.25
C SER A 143 -3.04 -23.87 -16.13
N THR A 144 -2.62 -24.45 -17.20
CA THR A 144 -1.83 -25.68 -17.18
C THR A 144 -0.53 -25.49 -17.94
N GLY A 145 0.53 -26.13 -17.48
CA GLY A 145 1.80 -26.15 -18.17
C GLY A 145 3.00 -26.05 -17.23
N ARG A 146 4.16 -25.88 -17.85
CA ARG A 146 5.41 -25.68 -17.09
C ARG A 146 5.61 -24.23 -16.71
N LEU A 147 5.17 -23.34 -17.58
CA LEU A 147 5.12 -21.90 -17.33
C LEU A 147 3.68 -21.48 -17.57
N CYS A 148 3.00 -21.12 -16.52
CA CYS A 148 1.65 -20.58 -16.62
C CYS A 148 1.49 -19.33 -15.78
N PHE A 149 0.72 -18.41 -16.36
CA PHE A 149 0.36 -17.15 -15.77
C PHE A 149 -1.12 -16.92 -16.04
N ASN A 150 -1.79 -16.24 -15.14
CA ASN A 150 -3.20 -15.89 -15.33
C ASN A 150 -3.57 -14.58 -14.62
N TRP A 151 -4.75 -14.10 -14.94
CA TRP A 151 -5.34 -12.93 -14.30
C TRP A 151 -6.66 -13.28 -13.63
N TYR A 152 -6.82 -12.80 -12.41
CA TYR A 152 -8.12 -12.66 -11.74
C TYR A 152 -8.42 -11.18 -11.59
N ARG A 153 -9.64 -10.76 -11.90
CA ARG A 153 -10.05 -9.35 -11.74
C ARG A 153 -11.42 -9.26 -11.09
N ILE A 154 -11.61 -8.25 -10.27
CA ILE A 154 -12.89 -7.91 -9.67
C ILE A 154 -12.97 -6.40 -9.46
N ASN A 155 -14.13 -5.82 -9.78
CA ASN A 155 -14.49 -4.48 -9.36
C ASN A 155 -15.40 -4.60 -8.14
N ILE A 156 -15.03 -3.94 -7.05
CA ILE A 156 -15.80 -3.95 -5.80
C ILE A 156 -16.37 -2.57 -5.51
N THR A 157 -17.51 -2.54 -4.82
CA THR A 157 -18.09 -1.33 -4.26
C THR A 157 -18.15 -1.50 -2.75
N ILE A 158 -17.53 -0.58 -2.00
CA ILE A 158 -17.52 -0.64 -0.54
C ILE A 158 -18.95 -0.48 -0.01
N PRO A 159 -19.48 -1.46 0.72
CA PRO A 159 -20.81 -1.34 1.34
C PRO A 159 -20.76 -0.37 2.51
N PRO A 160 -21.89 0.19 2.95
CA PRO A 160 -21.92 1.07 4.11
C PRO A 160 -21.59 0.34 5.42
N ARG A 161 -21.94 -0.93 5.51
CA ARG A 161 -21.79 -1.74 6.73
C ARG A 161 -21.53 -3.20 6.40
N VAL A 162 -20.86 -3.87 7.32
CA VAL A 162 -20.77 -5.34 7.39
C VAL A 162 -21.24 -5.75 8.78
N ASN A 163 -22.34 -6.48 8.87
CA ASN A 163 -23.05 -6.73 10.12
C ASN A 163 -23.32 -5.41 10.89
N ASP A 164 -22.82 -5.29 12.11
CA ASP A 164 -22.97 -4.08 12.94
C ASP A 164 -21.82 -3.07 12.77
N VAL A 165 -20.87 -3.35 11.88
CA VAL A 165 -19.68 -2.50 11.66
C VAL A 165 -19.94 -1.52 10.54
N ASP A 166 -19.93 -0.22 10.84
CA ASP A 166 -19.86 0.86 9.84
C ASP A 166 -18.46 0.90 9.23
N LEU A 167 -18.39 0.93 7.89
CA LEU A 167 -17.11 0.91 7.19
C LEU A 167 -16.56 2.29 6.84
N ALA A 168 -17.33 3.36 7.03
CA ALA A 168 -16.86 4.71 6.74
C ALA A 168 -15.59 5.03 7.54
N GLY A 169 -14.54 5.46 6.85
CA GLY A 169 -13.26 5.83 7.47
C GLY A 169 -12.37 4.65 7.90
N THR A 170 -12.80 3.39 7.73
CA THR A 170 -11.98 2.23 8.07
C THR A 170 -10.81 2.05 7.10
N THR A 171 -9.74 1.43 7.58
CA THR A 171 -8.68 0.92 6.71
C THR A 171 -9.13 -0.42 6.11
N ALA A 172 -9.08 -0.53 4.78
CA ALA A 172 -9.39 -1.76 4.06
C ALA A 172 -8.11 -2.44 3.58
N ILE A 173 -8.03 -3.75 3.83
CA ILE A 173 -6.95 -4.63 3.38
C ILE A 173 -7.55 -5.69 2.47
N PHE A 174 -6.89 -5.93 1.34
CA PHE A 174 -7.14 -7.12 0.55
C PHE A 174 -6.12 -8.20 0.93
N GLN A 175 -6.62 -9.37 1.28
CA GLN A 175 -5.82 -10.56 1.55
C GLN A 175 -6.14 -11.63 0.53
N THR A 176 -5.09 -12.21 -0.08
CA THR A 176 -5.23 -13.34 -0.98
C THR A 176 -4.07 -14.32 -0.81
N SER A 177 -4.36 -15.60 -1.00
CA SER A 177 -3.36 -16.66 -1.13
C SER A 177 -3.56 -17.32 -2.47
N LEU A 178 -2.58 -17.15 -3.34
CA LEU A 178 -2.57 -17.77 -4.67
C LEU A 178 -1.53 -18.87 -4.70
N ASP A 179 -1.81 -19.93 -5.39
CA ASP A 179 -0.83 -20.98 -5.65
C ASP A 179 -0.18 -20.73 -7.02
N ASP A 180 1.09 -20.30 -7.11
CA ASP A 180 2.10 -20.16 -6.06
C ASP A 180 2.34 -18.70 -5.63
N TYR A 181 2.43 -17.75 -6.57
CA TYR A 181 2.78 -16.35 -6.35
C TYR A 181 1.73 -15.42 -6.95
N ALA A 182 1.55 -14.25 -6.35
CA ALA A 182 0.63 -13.23 -6.82
C ALA A 182 1.25 -11.85 -6.87
N GLU A 183 1.06 -11.13 -7.97
CA GLU A 183 1.18 -9.68 -8.04
C GLU A 183 -0.21 -9.05 -7.93
N ILE A 184 -0.38 -8.07 -7.04
CA ILE A 184 -1.67 -7.44 -6.79
C ILE A 184 -1.63 -5.99 -7.28
N TRP A 185 -2.58 -5.64 -8.13
CA TRP A 185 -2.82 -4.31 -8.65
C TRP A 185 -4.09 -3.74 -8.04
N VAL A 186 -4.05 -2.50 -7.61
CA VAL A 186 -5.18 -1.77 -7.04
C VAL A 186 -5.38 -0.51 -7.86
N ASP A 187 -6.55 -0.35 -8.47
CA ASP A 187 -6.90 0.79 -9.32
C ASP A 187 -5.84 1.09 -10.41
N GLY A 188 -5.22 0.04 -10.93
CA GLY A 188 -4.18 0.12 -11.96
C GLY A 188 -2.76 0.35 -11.44
N GLU A 189 -2.58 0.47 -10.14
CA GLU A 189 -1.26 0.65 -9.51
C GLU A 189 -0.75 -0.67 -8.94
N LEU A 190 0.47 -1.06 -9.34
CA LEU A 190 1.13 -2.23 -8.79
C LEU A 190 1.71 -1.90 -7.41
N ALA A 191 1.32 -2.68 -6.40
CA ALA A 191 1.83 -2.52 -5.05
C ALA A 191 3.35 -2.75 -4.99
N ARG A 192 4.06 -1.86 -4.32
CA ARG A 192 5.52 -1.89 -4.17
C ARG A 192 5.93 -1.73 -2.72
N ALA A 193 7.09 -2.28 -2.34
CA ALA A 193 7.69 -2.00 -1.05
C ALA A 193 8.28 -0.57 -1.00
N PRO A 194 8.34 0.07 0.19
CA PRO A 194 9.01 1.35 0.34
C PRO A 194 10.46 1.29 -0.13
N GLY A 195 10.90 2.32 -0.82
CA GLY A 195 12.27 2.41 -1.33
C GLY A 195 12.61 1.48 -2.50
N GLN A 196 11.67 0.69 -2.97
CA GLN A 196 11.84 -0.17 -4.13
C GLN A 196 11.58 0.61 -5.42
N SER A 197 12.59 0.70 -6.28
CA SER A 197 12.51 1.45 -7.54
C SER A 197 11.72 0.75 -8.64
N GLY A 198 11.37 -0.50 -8.46
CA GLY A 198 10.63 -1.29 -9.43
C GLY A 198 10.20 -2.64 -8.86
N GLY A 199 9.33 -3.34 -9.61
CA GLY A 199 8.82 -4.63 -9.20
C GLY A 199 7.70 -4.55 -8.16
N SER A 200 7.07 -5.67 -7.92
CA SER A 200 6.02 -5.84 -6.92
C SER A 200 6.54 -6.54 -5.67
N VAL A 201 5.76 -6.47 -4.61
CA VAL A 201 5.96 -7.33 -3.45
C VAL A 201 5.34 -8.69 -3.76
N ILE A 202 6.19 -9.67 -4.06
CA ILE A 202 5.79 -11.07 -4.13
C ILE A 202 6.23 -11.71 -2.83
N LYS A 203 5.28 -12.16 -2.03
CA LYS A 203 5.60 -12.95 -0.84
C LYS A 203 5.99 -14.36 -1.23
N GLY A 204 6.57 -15.08 -0.27
CA GLY A 204 7.00 -16.45 -0.48
C GLY A 204 5.88 -17.35 -1.00
N TRP A 205 6.27 -18.48 -1.52
CA TRP A 205 5.43 -19.50 -2.13
C TRP A 205 4.22 -19.86 -1.26
N ASN A 206 3.05 -19.80 -1.83
CA ASN A 206 1.76 -20.06 -1.16
C ASN A 206 1.48 -19.20 0.09
N ALA A 207 2.22 -18.12 0.30
CA ALA A 207 2.01 -17.25 1.43
C ALA A 207 0.82 -16.30 1.18
N ALA A 208 0.13 -15.94 2.26
CA ALA A 208 -0.88 -14.89 2.18
C ALA A 208 -0.24 -13.54 1.83
N ASN A 209 -0.74 -12.93 0.78
CA ASN A 209 -0.45 -11.54 0.42
C ASN A 209 -1.52 -10.67 1.07
N ARG A 210 -1.12 -9.72 1.91
CA ARG A 210 -1.99 -8.72 2.55
C ARG A 210 -1.55 -7.35 2.09
N LEU A 211 -2.47 -6.59 1.55
CA LEU A 211 -2.21 -5.27 0.99
C LEU A 211 -3.26 -4.28 1.47
N ILE A 212 -2.82 -3.13 1.98
CA ILE A 212 -3.72 -2.01 2.24
C ILE A 212 -4.19 -1.47 0.88
N ILE A 213 -5.49 -1.56 0.64
CA ILE A 213 -6.10 -1.05 -0.59
C ILE A 213 -6.68 0.35 -0.41
N ASN A 214 -6.99 0.72 0.83
CA ASN A 214 -7.39 2.09 1.19
C ASN A 214 -7.33 2.28 2.71
N ARG A 215 -6.84 3.43 3.19
CA ARG A 215 -6.75 3.73 4.63
C ARG A 215 -7.97 4.42 5.21
N SER A 216 -8.90 4.86 4.38
CA SER A 216 -10.11 5.57 4.82
C SER A 216 -11.20 5.39 3.78
N VAL A 217 -11.73 4.17 3.70
CA VAL A 217 -12.78 3.85 2.72
C VAL A 217 -14.04 4.65 2.95
N GLN A 218 -14.77 4.87 1.86
CA GLN A 218 -16.07 5.51 1.91
C GLN A 218 -17.14 4.57 1.33
N PRO A 219 -18.33 4.53 1.91
CA PRO A 219 -19.45 3.81 1.34
C PRO A 219 -19.72 4.24 -0.10
N GLY A 220 -19.90 3.27 -0.99
CA GLY A 220 -20.08 3.49 -2.42
C GLY A 220 -18.79 3.71 -3.22
N GLN A 221 -17.63 3.82 -2.57
CA GLN A 221 -16.34 3.86 -3.25
C GLN A 221 -16.15 2.60 -4.07
N LYS A 222 -15.67 2.77 -5.30
CA LYS A 222 -15.33 1.66 -6.20
C LYS A 222 -13.82 1.45 -6.16
N ILE A 223 -13.40 0.20 -6.12
CA ILE A 223 -11.99 -0.20 -6.14
C ILE A 223 -11.88 -1.36 -7.14
N GLN A 224 -10.88 -1.29 -8.02
CA GLN A 224 -10.57 -2.37 -8.95
C GLN A 224 -9.38 -3.15 -8.40
N LEU A 225 -9.52 -4.46 -8.32
CA LEU A 225 -8.45 -5.39 -7.96
C LEU A 225 -8.12 -6.27 -9.16
N ALA A 226 -6.83 -6.34 -9.52
CA ALA A 226 -6.32 -7.30 -10.48
C ALA A 226 -5.18 -8.09 -9.85
N ILE A 227 -5.24 -9.40 -9.98
CA ILE A 227 -4.27 -10.32 -9.40
C ILE A 227 -3.64 -11.11 -10.55
N PHE A 228 -2.33 -10.92 -10.74
CA PHE A 228 -1.55 -11.69 -11.70
C PHE A 228 -0.96 -12.91 -11.01
N GLY A 229 -1.42 -14.08 -11.40
CA GLY A 229 -0.96 -15.35 -10.85
C GLY A 229 0.25 -15.88 -11.61
N ILE A 230 1.21 -16.41 -10.86
CA ILE A 230 2.47 -16.95 -11.37
C ILE A 230 2.67 -18.33 -10.78
N ASN A 231 2.75 -19.35 -11.65
CA ASN A 231 3.15 -20.69 -11.24
C ASN A 231 4.67 -20.75 -11.10
N GLY A 232 5.17 -21.21 -9.99
CA GLY A 232 6.59 -21.25 -9.67
C GLY A 232 7.08 -22.55 -9.01
N PRO A 233 8.39 -22.68 -8.75
CA PRO A 233 9.46 -21.73 -9.08
C PRO A 233 9.80 -21.71 -10.58
N LEU A 234 10.02 -20.53 -11.16
CA LEU A 234 10.21 -20.39 -12.61
C LEU A 234 11.48 -21.07 -13.14
N SER A 235 12.52 -21.16 -12.33
CA SER A 235 13.80 -21.80 -12.71
C SER A 235 13.69 -23.32 -12.87
N ASN A 236 12.76 -23.94 -12.19
CA ASN A 236 12.46 -25.38 -12.28
C ASN A 236 10.96 -25.59 -12.04
N PRO A 237 10.11 -25.08 -12.93
CA PRO A 237 8.68 -25.10 -12.70
C PRO A 237 8.13 -26.52 -12.75
N PRO A 238 7.29 -26.92 -11.81
CA PRO A 238 6.50 -28.13 -11.92
C PRO A 238 5.50 -28.00 -13.06
N THR A 239 4.97 -29.09 -13.56
CA THR A 239 3.74 -29.10 -14.33
C THR A 239 2.60 -28.93 -13.35
N ASN A 240 2.04 -27.75 -13.29
CA ASN A 240 1.14 -27.38 -12.21
C ASN A 240 0.02 -26.47 -12.72
N TYR A 241 -0.82 -26.06 -11.78
CA TYR A 241 -1.96 -25.19 -12.00
C TYR A 241 -1.82 -23.94 -11.12
N ILE A 242 -2.65 -22.96 -11.38
CA ILE A 242 -2.81 -21.78 -10.52
C ILE A 242 -4.25 -21.75 -10.00
N TRP A 243 -4.44 -21.52 -8.71
CA TRP A 243 -5.75 -21.33 -8.10
C TRP A 243 -5.67 -20.36 -6.93
N MET A 244 -6.77 -19.69 -6.65
CA MET A 244 -6.88 -18.76 -5.54
C MET A 244 -7.52 -19.46 -4.35
N ARG A 245 -6.77 -19.62 -3.27
CA ARG A 245 -7.22 -20.30 -2.05
C ARG A 245 -8.02 -19.42 -1.14
N GLU A 246 -7.77 -18.13 -1.19
CA GLU A 246 -8.34 -17.13 -0.29
C GLU A 246 -8.43 -15.79 -1.00
N ALA A 247 -9.54 -15.09 -0.80
CA ALA A 247 -9.73 -13.71 -1.22
C ALA A 247 -10.64 -13.02 -0.22
N LYS A 248 -10.11 -12.10 0.59
CA LYS A 248 -10.86 -11.43 1.66
C LYS A 248 -10.59 -9.94 1.67
N LEU A 249 -11.60 -9.19 2.03
CA LEU A 249 -11.47 -7.79 2.45
C LEU A 249 -11.57 -7.74 3.97
N GLU A 250 -10.57 -7.20 4.59
CA GLU A 250 -10.52 -6.97 6.04
C GLU A 250 -10.64 -5.47 6.30
N PHE A 251 -11.47 -5.10 7.27
CA PHE A 251 -11.69 -3.71 7.64
C PHE A 251 -11.33 -3.48 9.10
N TYR A 252 -10.64 -2.38 9.34
CA TYR A 252 -10.15 -1.98 10.66
C TYR A 252 -10.66 -0.58 10.98
N LYS A 253 -11.54 -0.46 12.01
CA LYS A 253 -12.20 0.80 12.41
C LYS A 253 -11.24 1.88 12.85
N ASP A 254 -10.32 1.48 13.68
CA ASP A 254 -9.18 2.31 14.02
C ASP A 254 -8.09 1.97 13.02
N GLY A 255 -8.33 2.38 11.78
CA GLY A 255 -7.20 2.59 10.91
C GLY A 255 -6.24 3.37 11.77
N ILE A 256 -5.10 2.75 12.13
CA ILE A 256 -4.15 3.36 13.03
C ILE A 256 -3.77 4.68 12.36
N ALA A 257 -4.59 5.70 12.64
CA ALA A 257 -4.26 7.04 12.20
C ALA A 257 -2.91 7.31 12.83
N PRO A 258 -1.85 7.50 12.04
CA PRO A 258 -0.56 7.78 12.60
C PRO A 258 -0.74 8.95 13.56
N VAL A 259 -0.49 8.75 14.84
CA VAL A 259 -0.48 9.86 15.79
C VAL A 259 0.78 10.64 15.45
N ALA A 260 0.59 11.78 14.78
CA ALA A 260 1.71 12.69 14.58
C ALA A 260 2.22 13.11 15.96
N ILE A 261 3.44 12.73 16.27
CA ILE A 261 4.11 13.12 17.50
C ILE A 261 5.22 14.09 17.14
N THR A 262 5.35 15.13 17.94
CA THR A 262 6.47 16.06 17.82
C THR A 262 7.51 15.67 18.85
N PRO A 263 8.64 15.07 18.45
CA PRO A 263 9.71 14.76 19.40
C PRO A 263 10.17 16.01 20.13
N SER A 264 10.21 15.98 21.44
CA SER A 264 10.68 17.09 22.27
C SER A 264 12.08 16.80 22.80
N GLU A 265 13.03 17.74 22.60
CA GLU A 265 14.36 17.62 23.15
C GLU A 265 14.29 17.69 24.68
N VAL A 266 14.93 16.74 25.34
CA VAL A 266 14.97 16.66 26.82
C VAL A 266 16.40 16.86 27.30
N ASN A 267 16.54 17.69 28.35
CA ASN A 267 17.82 17.90 28.99
C ASN A 267 18.12 16.75 29.97
N VAL A 268 19.14 15.95 29.64
CA VAL A 268 19.63 14.87 30.50
C VAL A 268 21.12 14.96 30.61
N GLU A 269 21.65 14.56 31.74
CA GLU A 269 23.08 14.41 31.97
C GLU A 269 23.51 12.99 31.58
N ILE A 270 24.51 12.88 30.70
CA ILE A 270 25.11 11.60 30.35
C ILE A 270 26.39 11.41 31.17
N ILE A 271 26.36 10.48 32.10
CA ILE A 271 27.52 10.13 32.91
C ILE A 271 28.40 9.14 32.13
N ARG A 272 29.55 9.62 31.65
CA ARG A 272 30.49 8.82 30.87
C ARG A 272 31.47 8.12 31.82
N LYS A 273 31.21 6.84 32.08
CA LYS A 273 32.07 6.02 32.97
C LYS A 273 33.14 5.24 32.21
N ASP A 274 32.98 5.04 30.93
CA ASP A 274 33.90 4.29 30.07
C ASP A 274 34.13 5.06 28.74
N PRO A 275 35.41 5.27 28.33
CA PRO A 275 35.74 5.94 27.07
C PRO A 275 35.15 5.24 25.84
N ALA A 276 34.86 3.95 25.89
CA ALA A 276 34.23 3.22 24.79
C ALA A 276 32.86 3.80 24.45
N LEU A 277 32.18 4.47 25.37
CA LEU A 277 30.89 5.15 25.10
C LEU A 277 31.03 6.24 24.04
N ASP A 278 32.20 6.88 23.93
CA ASP A 278 32.44 7.95 22.96
C ASP A 278 32.42 7.44 21.48
N THR A 279 32.59 6.15 21.29
CA THR A 279 32.47 5.51 19.97
C THR A 279 31.02 5.35 19.52
N ILE A 280 30.05 5.40 20.45
CA ILE A 280 28.62 5.15 20.21
C ILE A 280 27.82 6.44 20.38
N VAL A 281 28.14 7.22 21.41
CA VAL A 281 27.41 8.43 21.77
C VAL A 281 28.33 9.64 21.59
N PRO A 282 28.03 10.59 20.70
CA PRO A 282 28.88 11.77 20.50
C PRO A 282 29.01 12.63 21.77
N PRO A 283 29.98 13.54 21.85
CA PRO A 283 30.25 14.36 23.05
C PRO A 283 29.03 15.18 23.51
N ASN A 284 28.24 15.69 22.61
CA ASN A 284 27.05 16.51 22.88
C ASN A 284 25.82 15.90 22.19
N PRO A 285 25.29 14.75 22.65
CA PRO A 285 24.16 14.11 22.02
C PRO A 285 22.89 14.85 22.39
N LYS A 286 21.98 14.94 21.40
CA LYS A 286 20.61 15.36 21.62
C LYS A 286 19.77 14.15 21.97
N ILE A 287 18.98 14.26 23.03
CA ILE A 287 18.05 13.22 23.46
C ILE A 287 16.63 13.75 23.29
N PHE A 288 15.80 12.94 22.68
CA PHE A 288 14.41 13.29 22.38
C PHE A 288 13.45 12.33 23.09
N LYS A 289 12.45 12.89 23.73
CA LYS A 289 11.26 12.15 24.11
C LYS A 289 10.39 12.01 22.87
N LEU A 290 10.25 10.79 22.36
CA LEU A 290 9.55 10.51 21.11
C LEU A 290 8.03 10.47 21.28
N ALA A 291 7.56 9.90 22.42
CA ALA A 291 6.14 9.75 22.72
C ALA A 291 5.94 9.57 24.23
N GLU A 292 4.71 9.66 24.67
CA GLU A 292 4.29 9.44 26.06
C GLU A 292 2.87 8.87 26.13
N GLY A 293 2.41 8.53 27.35
CA GLY A 293 1.05 8.02 27.58
C GLY A 293 0.95 6.50 27.64
N PHE A 294 2.09 5.80 27.67
CA PHE A 294 2.14 4.34 27.85
C PHE A 294 2.05 3.97 29.33
N LYS A 295 1.51 2.76 29.59
CA LYS A 295 1.47 2.21 30.96
C LYS A 295 2.85 1.72 31.41
N PHE A 296 3.55 1.03 30.49
CA PHE A 296 4.90 0.53 30.72
C PHE A 296 5.55 0.23 29.38
N THR A 297 6.74 0.72 29.12
CA THR A 297 7.43 0.49 27.84
C THR A 297 8.68 -0.35 28.04
N GLU A 298 8.83 -1.36 27.19
CA GLU A 298 10.02 -2.21 27.19
C GLU A 298 10.34 -2.78 25.81
N GLY A 299 11.47 -3.53 25.68
CA GLY A 299 11.85 -4.27 24.50
C GLY A 299 12.00 -3.42 23.24
N PRO A 300 12.71 -2.27 23.26
CA PRO A 300 12.89 -1.46 22.06
C PRO A 300 13.77 -2.18 21.04
N VAL A 301 13.25 -2.36 19.82
CA VAL A 301 13.95 -2.98 18.71
C VAL A 301 13.91 -2.07 17.50
N TRP A 302 15.09 -1.72 16.98
CA TRP A 302 15.20 -0.97 15.73
C TRP A 302 15.21 -1.90 14.52
N ASP A 303 14.19 -1.83 13.67
CA ASP A 303 14.22 -2.49 12.37
C ASP A 303 15.02 -1.65 11.37
N ARG A 304 16.24 -2.14 11.06
CA ARG A 304 17.16 -1.43 10.16
C ARG A 304 16.67 -1.42 8.70
N ARG A 305 15.86 -2.39 8.29
CA ARG A 305 15.36 -2.48 6.91
C ARG A 305 14.16 -1.56 6.71
N GLY A 306 13.25 -1.55 7.67
CA GLY A 306 12.07 -0.72 7.64
C GLY A 306 12.29 0.72 8.13
N GLY A 307 13.42 1.01 8.81
CA GLY A 307 13.72 2.34 9.33
C GLY A 307 12.81 2.77 10.48
N TYR A 308 12.31 1.85 11.30
CA TYR A 308 11.39 2.13 12.39
C TYR A 308 11.80 1.44 13.72
N LEU A 309 11.26 1.96 14.82
CA LEU A 309 11.40 1.40 16.15
C LEU A 309 10.13 0.65 16.54
N LEU A 310 10.27 -0.58 17.03
CA LEU A 310 9.20 -1.29 17.76
C LEU A 310 9.49 -1.25 19.25
N PHE A 311 8.44 -1.19 20.06
CA PHE A 311 8.52 -1.36 21.50
C PHE A 311 7.19 -1.88 22.05
N SER A 312 7.25 -2.62 23.16
CA SER A 312 6.09 -3.21 23.80
C SER A 312 5.55 -2.32 24.91
N ASP A 313 4.23 -2.30 25.08
CA ASP A 313 3.54 -1.90 26.33
C ASP A 313 2.76 -3.13 26.82
N PRO A 314 3.40 -4.02 27.59
CA PRO A 314 2.78 -5.26 28.06
C PRO A 314 1.51 -5.02 28.87
N ASN A 315 1.44 -3.95 29.65
CA ASN A 315 0.27 -3.61 30.46
C ASN A 315 -0.94 -3.18 29.62
N SER A 316 -0.70 -2.74 28.40
CA SER A 316 -1.74 -2.44 27.41
C SER A 316 -1.92 -3.57 26.40
N ASN A 317 -1.19 -4.67 26.53
CA ASN A 317 -1.21 -5.80 25.59
C ASN A 317 -0.92 -5.37 24.14
N THR A 318 -0.02 -4.41 23.94
CA THR A 318 0.16 -3.73 22.65
C THR A 318 1.66 -3.58 22.33
N ILE A 319 2.01 -3.78 21.05
CA ILE A 319 3.29 -3.39 20.48
C ILE A 319 3.07 -2.13 19.63
N TYR A 320 3.92 -1.15 19.85
CA TYR A 320 3.90 0.11 19.10
C TYR A 320 5.03 0.17 18.08
N LYS A 321 4.80 0.94 17.02
CA LYS A 321 5.77 1.26 15.98
C LYS A 321 5.94 2.77 15.92
N TYR A 322 7.19 3.22 16.03
CA TYR A 322 7.58 4.60 15.77
C TYR A 322 8.36 4.68 14.46
N SER A 323 7.88 5.47 13.53
CA SER A 323 8.55 5.79 12.26
C SER A 323 9.04 7.23 12.30
N PRO A 324 10.36 7.50 12.15
CA PRO A 324 10.93 8.85 12.25
C PRO A 324 10.67 9.73 11.02
N ASP A 325 9.99 9.23 10.00
CA ASP A 325 9.76 9.94 8.74
C ASP A 325 8.96 11.24 8.95
N GLY A 326 9.47 12.34 8.40
CA GLY A 326 8.89 13.66 8.57
C GLY A 326 8.94 14.13 10.03
N ASN A 327 7.80 14.39 10.65
CA ASN A 327 7.70 14.80 12.06
C ASN A 327 7.67 13.63 13.05
N GLY A 328 7.81 12.41 12.56
CA GLY A 328 7.62 11.20 13.34
C GLY A 328 6.16 10.77 13.44
N THR A 329 5.92 9.48 13.39
CA THR A 329 4.59 8.89 13.56
C THR A 329 4.65 7.74 14.54
N LEU A 330 3.63 7.64 15.38
CA LEU A 330 3.43 6.53 16.30
C LEU A 330 2.18 5.78 15.90
N THR A 331 2.30 4.46 15.74
CA THR A 331 1.17 3.58 15.40
C THR A 331 1.15 2.38 16.33
N VAL A 332 0.00 1.74 16.46
CA VAL A 332 -0.07 0.40 17.05
C VAL A 332 0.43 -0.57 15.99
N PHE A 333 1.46 -1.32 16.30
CA PHE A 333 1.98 -2.38 15.43
C PHE A 333 1.18 -3.68 15.61
N ARG A 334 0.86 -4.01 16.87
CA ARG A 334 0.11 -5.20 17.22
C ARG A 334 -0.66 -5.01 18.51
N GLU A 335 -1.97 -5.20 18.44
CA GLU A 335 -2.83 -5.40 19.61
C GLU A 335 -2.85 -6.87 20.00
N LYS A 336 -3.24 -7.15 21.26
CA LYS A 336 -3.25 -8.51 21.81
C LYS A 336 -1.92 -9.22 21.56
N SER A 337 -0.83 -8.52 21.89
CA SER A 337 0.55 -8.97 21.64
C SER A 337 0.94 -10.24 22.42
N GLY A 338 0.19 -10.57 23.46
CA GLY A 338 0.40 -11.77 24.29
C GLY A 338 -0.92 -12.49 24.57
N TYR A 339 -1.80 -11.88 25.40
CA TYR A 339 -3.07 -12.48 25.80
C TYR A 339 -4.17 -12.16 24.78
N GLU A 340 -4.83 -13.19 24.29
CA GLU A 340 -5.89 -13.05 23.26
C GLU A 340 -7.31 -12.97 23.83
N GLY A 341 -7.48 -13.18 25.15
CA GLY A 341 -8.79 -13.13 25.82
C GLY A 341 -9.38 -11.72 25.85
N ALA A 342 -10.65 -11.64 26.24
CA ALA A 342 -11.39 -10.37 26.29
C ALA A 342 -11.03 -9.52 27.52
N ASP A 343 -10.70 -10.16 28.65
CA ASP A 343 -10.43 -9.47 29.91
C ASP A 343 -8.91 -9.37 30.17
N ILE A 344 -8.33 -8.27 29.76
CA ILE A 344 -6.90 -8.00 29.96
C ILE A 344 -6.55 -7.69 31.43
N THR A 345 -7.55 -7.50 32.30
CA THR A 345 -7.31 -7.21 33.72
C THR A 345 -6.98 -8.47 34.51
N GLU A 346 -7.21 -9.65 33.94
CA GLU A 346 -6.88 -10.94 34.54
C GLU A 346 -5.37 -11.11 34.79
N TYR A 347 -4.55 -10.43 33.99
CA TYR A 347 -3.09 -10.47 34.07
C TYR A 347 -2.49 -9.07 34.29
N GLY A 348 -1.50 -8.97 35.13
CA GLY A 348 -0.79 -7.70 35.37
C GLY A 348 -0.03 -7.19 34.14
N GLN A 349 0.47 -8.09 33.31
CA GLN A 349 1.18 -7.80 32.05
C GLN A 349 0.69 -8.79 30.99
N PRO A 350 -0.46 -8.54 30.35
CA PRO A 350 -1.04 -9.46 29.37
C PRO A 350 -0.30 -9.45 28.02
N GLY A 351 0.51 -8.44 27.72
CA GLY A 351 1.24 -8.29 26.47
C GLY A 351 2.55 -9.05 26.41
N SER A 352 3.18 -9.05 25.22
CA SER A 352 4.53 -9.60 25.03
C SER A 352 5.56 -8.78 25.82
N ASN A 353 6.44 -9.48 26.49
CA ASN A 353 7.69 -8.91 26.99
C ASN A 353 8.74 -9.00 25.88
N GLY A 354 9.45 -7.90 25.64
CA GLY A 354 10.35 -7.67 24.53
C GLY A 354 11.52 -8.62 24.37
#